data_fb2309072c0c7082677615fa559e09d0
#
_entry.id   fb2309072c0c7082677615fa559e09d0
#
_cell.length_a   1.000
_cell.length_b   1.000
_cell.length_c   1.000
_cell.angle_alpha   90.00
_cell.angle_beta   90.00
_cell.angle_gamma   90.00
#
_symmetry.space_group_name_H-M   'P 1'
#
loop_
_entity.id
_entity.type
_entity.pdbx_description
1 polymer ?
#
loop_
_entity_poly.entity_id
_entity_poly.type
_entity_poly.pdbx_seq_one_letter_code
_entity_poly.pdbx_strand_id
1 'polypeptide(L)'
;MRFTYCPDCGTKLIQKEVGDEGFMPYCDNCKKPLFDMFSSCIIALVANEKQEVALLRQNYISTDYYNLVSGYMKPGETAEETAVREVGEELGLTINEPKITGTYW
;
A
#
# COMPACT_ATOMS: atom_id res chain seq x y z
N MET A 1 -2.17 -8.09 -7.35
CA MET A 1 -2.91 -8.03 -8.63
C MET A 1 -2.21 -8.91 -9.64
N ARG A 2 -2.94 -9.82 -10.21
CA ARG A 2 -2.42 -10.73 -11.24
C ARG A 2 -2.87 -10.24 -12.62
N PHE A 3 -1.93 -10.13 -13.54
CA PHE A 3 -2.22 -9.65 -14.89
C PHE A 3 -2.60 -10.80 -15.83
N THR A 4 -3.57 -10.58 -16.70
CA THR A 4 -3.93 -11.45 -17.83
C THR A 4 -3.41 -10.88 -19.15
N TYR A 5 -3.32 -9.56 -19.23
CA TYR A 5 -2.82 -8.83 -20.39
C TYR A 5 -1.68 -7.92 -19.94
N CYS A 6 -0.74 -7.67 -20.82
CA CYS A 6 0.37 -6.77 -20.56
C CYS A 6 -0.14 -5.33 -20.37
N PRO A 7 0.15 -4.68 -19.24
CA PRO A 7 -0.30 -3.31 -19.01
C PRO A 7 0.35 -2.28 -19.94
N ASP A 8 1.48 -2.63 -20.56
CA ASP A 8 2.19 -1.69 -21.44
C ASP A 8 1.73 -1.78 -22.91
N CYS A 9 1.47 -2.98 -23.41
CA CYS A 9 1.16 -3.18 -24.84
C CYS A 9 -0.17 -3.88 -25.12
N GLY A 10 -0.88 -4.36 -24.09
CA GLY A 10 -2.16 -5.03 -24.22
C GLY A 10 -2.09 -6.48 -24.73
N THR A 11 -0.90 -7.03 -25.00
CA THR A 11 -0.75 -8.41 -25.45
C THR A 11 -1.18 -9.37 -24.36
N LYS A 12 -1.92 -10.42 -24.73
CA LYS A 12 -2.28 -11.49 -23.77
C LYS A 12 -1.01 -12.21 -23.30
N LEU A 13 -0.89 -12.36 -21.98
CA LEU A 13 0.27 -12.98 -21.36
C LEU A 13 0.27 -14.49 -21.56
N ILE A 14 1.45 -15.05 -21.71
CA ILE A 14 1.72 -16.49 -21.71
C ILE A 14 2.37 -16.89 -20.38
N GLN A 15 2.38 -18.18 -20.09
CA GLN A 15 3.16 -18.74 -18.99
C GLN A 15 4.54 -19.12 -19.50
N LYS A 16 5.58 -18.61 -18.88
CA LYS A 16 6.97 -18.90 -19.24
C LYS A 16 7.80 -19.17 -18.00
N GLU A 17 8.68 -20.12 -18.07
CA GLU A 17 9.64 -20.40 -17.00
C GLU A 17 10.70 -19.29 -16.96
N VAL A 18 10.86 -18.67 -15.79
CA VAL A 18 11.77 -17.54 -15.57
C VAL A 18 12.65 -17.82 -14.37
N GLY A 19 13.81 -18.42 -14.63
CA GLY A 19 14.81 -18.72 -13.61
C GLY A 19 14.23 -19.52 -12.44
N ASP A 20 14.55 -19.08 -11.23
CA ASP A 20 14.10 -19.68 -9.96
C ASP A 20 12.65 -19.30 -9.58
N GLU A 21 12.03 -18.36 -10.29
CA GLU A 21 10.62 -17.99 -10.09
C GLU A 21 9.64 -19.04 -10.65
N GLY A 22 10.13 -19.99 -11.47
CA GLY A 22 9.26 -20.97 -12.12
C GLY A 22 8.40 -20.39 -13.23
N PHE A 23 7.21 -20.96 -13.42
CA PHE A 23 6.29 -20.45 -14.44
C PHE A 23 5.56 -19.21 -13.95
N MET A 24 5.67 -18.14 -14.71
CA MET A 24 5.03 -16.89 -14.40
C MET A 24 4.47 -16.18 -15.66
N PRO A 25 3.56 -15.23 -15.50
CA PRO A 25 3.05 -14.45 -16.62
C PRO A 25 4.19 -13.72 -17.34
N TYR A 26 4.22 -13.83 -18.66
CA TYR A 26 5.26 -13.25 -19.50
C TYR A 26 4.65 -12.60 -20.73
N CYS A 27 5.09 -11.38 -21.03
CA CYS A 27 4.72 -10.70 -22.27
C CYS A 27 5.74 -11.04 -23.36
N ASP A 28 5.29 -11.78 -24.37
CA ASP A 28 6.19 -12.18 -25.46
C ASP A 28 6.47 -11.02 -26.44
N ASN A 29 5.61 -10.01 -26.45
CA ASN A 29 5.85 -8.79 -27.25
C ASN A 29 6.88 -7.86 -26.59
N CYS A 30 6.72 -7.56 -25.31
CA CYS A 30 7.65 -6.69 -24.55
C CYS A 30 8.90 -7.43 -24.05
N LYS A 31 8.89 -8.77 -24.15
CA LYS A 31 10.00 -9.64 -23.69
C LYS A 31 10.33 -9.48 -22.21
N LYS A 32 9.30 -9.43 -21.37
CA LYS A 32 9.46 -9.27 -19.92
C LYS A 32 8.47 -10.10 -19.11
N PRO A 33 8.89 -10.60 -17.93
CA PRO A 33 7.97 -11.20 -16.97
C PRO A 33 7.11 -10.14 -16.28
N LEU A 34 5.94 -10.55 -15.81
CA LEU A 34 5.00 -9.73 -15.04
C LEU A 34 4.85 -10.33 -13.64
N PHE A 35 5.39 -9.64 -12.65
CA PHE A 35 5.24 -10.01 -11.25
C PHE A 35 3.87 -9.60 -10.73
N ASP A 36 3.34 -10.36 -9.78
CA ASP A 36 2.13 -9.96 -9.07
C ASP A 36 2.39 -8.65 -8.32
N MET A 37 1.44 -7.73 -8.41
CA MET A 37 1.56 -6.42 -7.80
C MET A 37 0.50 -6.20 -6.74
N PHE A 38 0.87 -5.46 -5.70
CA PHE A 38 -0.03 -5.02 -4.65
C PHE A 38 0.33 -3.58 -4.25
N SER A 39 -0.64 -2.88 -3.70
CA SER A 39 -0.41 -1.53 -3.19
C SER A 39 0.01 -1.60 -1.72
N SER A 40 1.13 -0.97 -1.40
CA SER A 40 1.56 -0.83 -0.01
C SER A 40 0.82 0.33 0.64
N CYS A 41 0.37 0.12 1.87
CA CYS A 41 -0.25 1.17 2.68
C CYS A 41 0.29 1.11 4.11
N ILE A 42 0.05 2.18 4.86
CA ILE A 42 0.33 2.23 6.28
C ILE A 42 -0.98 2.28 7.08
N ILE A 43 -0.91 1.82 8.30
CA ILE A 43 -1.89 2.07 9.34
C ILE A 43 -1.12 2.67 10.51
N ALA A 44 -1.49 3.86 10.93
CA ALA A 44 -0.83 4.58 12.01
C ALA A 44 -1.72 4.62 13.26
N LEU A 45 -1.18 4.14 14.37
CA LEU A 45 -1.77 4.32 15.68
C LEU A 45 -1.21 5.60 16.27
N VAL A 46 -2.03 6.63 16.37
CA VAL A 46 -1.65 7.93 16.89
C VAL A 46 -2.18 8.07 18.32
N ALA A 47 -1.27 8.20 19.28
CA ALA A 47 -1.61 8.27 20.69
C ALA A 47 -1.03 9.53 21.32
N ASN A 48 -1.71 10.07 22.34
CA ASN A 48 -1.24 11.18 23.16
C ASN A 48 -0.55 10.67 24.44
N GLU A 49 -0.12 11.60 25.31
CA GLU A 49 0.55 11.27 26.56
C GLU A 49 -0.34 10.50 27.55
N LYS A 50 -1.66 10.59 27.39
CA LYS A 50 -2.65 9.85 28.19
C LYS A 50 -2.97 8.47 27.61
N GLN A 51 -2.28 8.05 26.54
CA GLN A 51 -2.52 6.81 25.83
C GLN A 51 -3.91 6.74 25.18
N GLU A 52 -4.51 7.88 24.90
CA GLU A 52 -5.71 7.96 24.10
C GLU A 52 -5.34 7.91 22.61
N VAL A 53 -6.08 7.12 21.86
CA VAL A 53 -5.82 6.86 20.42
C VAL A 53 -6.78 7.66 19.56
N ALA A 54 -6.25 8.34 18.55
CA ALA A 54 -7.08 9.03 17.56
C ALA A 54 -7.77 8.03 16.64
N LEU A 55 -9.09 8.14 16.56
CA LEU A 55 -9.92 7.34 15.66
C LEU A 55 -10.62 8.25 14.66
N LEU A 56 -10.72 7.79 13.43
CA LEU A 56 -11.38 8.49 12.34
C LEU A 56 -12.72 7.86 12.02
N ARG A 57 -13.69 8.71 11.72
CA ARG A 57 -14.97 8.31 11.16
C ARG A 57 -15.06 8.81 9.72
N GLN A 58 -14.90 7.89 8.78
CA GLN A 58 -14.94 8.22 7.35
C GLN A 58 -16.33 7.91 6.79
N ASN A 59 -17.21 8.89 6.81
CA ASN A 59 -18.61 8.74 6.45
C ASN A 59 -18.84 8.25 5.01
N TYR A 60 -17.89 8.52 4.12
CA TYR A 60 -17.93 8.06 2.72
C TYR A 60 -17.61 6.57 2.55
N ILE A 61 -17.02 5.94 3.58
CA ILE A 61 -16.74 4.49 3.59
C ILE A 61 -17.83 3.78 4.40
N SER A 62 -18.03 4.19 5.65
CA SER A 62 -19.05 3.66 6.55
C SER A 62 -19.27 4.59 7.72
N THR A 63 -20.51 4.69 8.18
CA THR A 63 -20.86 5.40 9.42
C THR A 63 -20.80 4.52 10.65
N ASP A 64 -20.62 3.21 10.47
CA ASP A 64 -20.71 2.21 11.54
C ASP A 64 -19.38 1.90 12.22
N TYR A 65 -18.26 2.30 11.58
CA TYR A 65 -16.93 1.96 12.05
C TYR A 65 -16.06 3.19 12.22
N TYR A 66 -15.17 3.09 13.22
CA TYR A 66 -14.03 3.99 13.37
C TYR A 66 -12.78 3.32 12.83
N ASN A 67 -11.92 4.11 12.22
CA ASN A 67 -10.67 3.63 11.64
C ASN A 67 -9.48 4.33 12.27
N LEU A 68 -8.33 3.66 12.27
CA LEU A 68 -7.05 4.30 12.48
C LEU A 68 -6.67 5.11 11.24
N VAL A 69 -5.73 6.04 11.39
CA VAL A 69 -5.15 6.76 10.24
C VAL A 69 -4.51 5.74 9.30
N SER A 70 -4.89 5.77 8.04
CA SER A 70 -4.32 4.86 7.03
C SER A 70 -4.22 5.55 5.68
N GLY A 71 -3.28 5.09 4.88
CA GLY A 71 -3.16 5.60 3.53
C GLY A 71 -2.14 4.83 2.70
N TYR A 72 -2.24 5.00 1.40
CA TYR A 72 -1.32 4.38 0.47
C TYR A 72 0.01 5.12 0.42
N MET A 73 1.08 4.35 0.37
CA MET A 73 2.41 4.88 0.10
C MET A 73 2.48 5.43 -1.32
N LYS A 74 3.11 6.59 -1.48
CA LYS A 74 3.40 7.16 -2.80
C LYS A 74 4.79 6.74 -3.25
N PRO A 75 5.04 6.66 -4.56
CA PRO A 75 6.39 6.41 -5.06
C PRO A 75 7.39 7.40 -4.47
N GLY A 76 8.49 6.88 -3.91
CA GLY A 76 9.53 7.69 -3.28
C GLY A 76 9.34 7.96 -1.79
N GLU A 77 8.21 7.59 -1.20
CA GLU A 77 8.00 7.69 0.25
C GLU A 77 8.43 6.43 0.98
N THR A 78 9.00 6.61 2.16
CA THR A 78 9.11 5.53 3.17
C THR A 78 7.78 5.38 3.92
N ALA A 79 7.62 4.28 4.65
CA ALA A 79 6.43 4.07 5.47
C ALA A 79 6.28 5.17 6.55
N GLU A 80 7.40 5.59 7.13
CA GLU A 80 7.44 6.67 8.12
C GLU A 80 7.02 8.02 7.53
N GLU A 81 7.50 8.35 6.35
CA GLU A 81 7.12 9.58 5.63
C GLU A 81 5.63 9.56 5.26
N THR A 82 5.13 8.41 4.82
CA THR A 82 3.71 8.22 4.54
C THR A 82 2.87 8.44 5.80
N ALA A 83 3.29 7.89 6.94
CA ALA A 83 2.60 8.08 8.22
C ALA A 83 2.54 9.55 8.62
N VAL A 84 3.65 10.28 8.52
CA VAL A 84 3.70 11.72 8.80
C VAL A 84 2.73 12.48 7.89
N ARG A 85 2.72 12.18 6.61
CA ARG A 85 1.84 12.83 5.64
C ARG A 85 0.36 12.53 5.91
N GLU A 86 -0.01 11.27 6.07
CA GLU A 86 -1.40 10.87 6.29
C GLU A 86 -1.96 11.42 7.62
N VAL A 87 -1.16 11.40 8.69
CA VAL A 87 -1.56 12.00 9.96
C VAL A 87 -1.78 13.51 9.82
N GLY A 88 -0.92 14.20 9.07
CA GLY A 88 -1.10 15.61 8.76
C GLY A 88 -2.37 15.88 7.95
N GLU A 89 -2.62 15.10 6.92
CA GLU A 89 -3.78 15.24 6.04
C GLU A 89 -5.10 14.93 6.75
N GLU A 90 -5.14 13.85 7.54
CA GLU A 90 -6.39 13.36 8.15
C GLU A 90 -6.68 13.96 9.54
N LEU A 91 -5.68 14.26 10.34
CA LEU A 91 -5.83 14.78 11.71
C LEU A 91 -5.37 16.23 11.88
N GLY A 92 -4.63 16.78 10.92
CA GLY A 92 -4.02 18.09 11.06
C GLY A 92 -2.91 18.15 12.12
N LEU A 93 -2.35 17.00 12.48
CA LEU A 93 -1.30 16.90 13.49
C LEU A 93 0.07 16.71 12.84
N THR A 94 1.09 17.27 13.48
CA THR A 94 2.48 17.01 13.15
C THR A 94 3.02 15.95 14.10
N ILE A 95 3.46 14.82 13.55
CA ILE A 95 4.12 13.75 14.32
C ILE A 95 5.60 13.70 13.97
N ASN A 96 6.42 13.30 14.92
CA ASN A 96 7.85 13.12 14.75
C ASN A 96 8.20 11.66 15.03
N GLU A 97 9.14 11.12 14.27
CA GLU A 97 9.72 9.80 14.50
C GLU A 97 8.70 8.66 14.70
N PRO A 98 7.82 8.38 13.71
CA PRO A 98 6.95 7.22 13.81
C PRO A 98 7.78 5.93 13.86
N LYS A 99 7.32 4.96 14.66
CA LYS A 99 7.98 3.67 14.82
C LYS A 99 7.20 2.57 14.13
N ILE A 100 7.88 1.76 13.34
CA ILE A 100 7.29 0.58 12.74
C ILE A 100 7.10 -0.48 13.82
N THR A 101 5.88 -0.97 13.96
CA THR A 101 5.52 -2.04 14.89
C THR A 101 5.45 -3.41 14.22
N GLY A 102 5.24 -3.45 12.92
CA GLY A 102 5.20 -4.67 12.15
C GLY A 102 4.65 -4.46 10.75
N THR A 103 4.66 -5.55 9.98
CA THR A 103 4.05 -5.63 8.66
C THR A 103 2.97 -6.69 8.66
N TYR A 104 1.88 -6.43 7.97
CA TYR A 104 0.70 -7.30 7.96
C TYR A 104 0.19 -7.47 6.53
N TRP A 105 -0.40 -8.60 6.28
CA TRP A 105 -1.08 -8.90 5.02
C TRP A 105 -2.59 -8.75 5.15
#